data_d5ab66be603b43e7997305513b0cc10f
#
_entry.id   d5ab66be603b43e7997305513b0cc10f
#
_cell.length_a   1.000
_cell.length_b   1.000
_cell.length_c   1.000
_cell.angle_alpha   90.00
_cell.angle_beta   90.00
_cell.angle_gamma   90.00
#
_symmetry.space_group_name_H-M   'P 1'
#
loop_
_entity.id
_entity.type
_entity.pdbx_description
1 polymer ?
#
loop_
_entity_poly.entity_id
_entity_poly.type
_entity_poly.pdbx_seq_one_letter_code
_entity_poly.pdbx_strand_id
1 'polypeptide(L)'
;VKRVIWAVLGVGGVGKTTYIYRLLGLSLRPRVTLRPGIYRYYYGDYEMDVIDVPGQLAREVALNFSRMWSFYVDLLAYMYDVTDPSSLRAIADIHSALLDAGLKPFRKVILIGNKRDLAEEVGTLIEGDEMAQAIGAGKIYYISAIKDPPNELIRPIIENL
;
A
#
# COMPACT_ATOMS: atom_id res chain seq x y z
N VAL A 1 22.40 -3.01 -6.84
CA VAL A 1 21.22 -3.26 -6.00
C VAL A 1 20.65 -1.93 -5.51
N LYS A 2 19.39 -1.69 -5.83
CA LYS A 2 18.66 -0.50 -5.35
C LYS A 2 17.76 -0.89 -4.18
N ARG A 3 17.92 -0.23 -3.05
CA ARG A 3 17.10 -0.48 -1.87
C ARG A 3 15.90 0.46 -1.86
N VAL A 4 14.73 -0.11 -1.64
CA VAL A 4 13.47 0.62 -1.58
C VAL A 4 12.69 0.18 -0.35
N ILE A 5 12.12 1.14 0.35
CA ILE A 5 11.23 0.89 1.49
C ILE A 5 9.87 1.46 1.15
N TRP A 6 8.84 0.63 1.17
CA TRP A 6 7.49 1.10 0.92
C TRP A 6 6.49 0.46 1.88
N ALA A 7 5.41 1.19 2.15
CA ALA A 7 4.39 0.76 3.10
C ALA A 7 3.03 0.68 2.42
N VAL A 8 2.23 -0.31 2.80
CA VAL A 8 0.83 -0.43 2.40
C VAL A 8 -0.05 -0.11 3.59
N LEU A 9 -0.93 0.85 3.42
CA LEU A 9 -1.83 1.33 4.45
C LEU A 9 -3.28 1.27 3.98
N GLY A 10 -4.17 0.96 4.89
CA GLY A 10 -5.61 0.88 4.65
C GLY A 10 -6.27 0.11 5.78
N VAL A 11 -7.58 0.21 5.88
CA VAL A 11 -8.35 -0.49 6.90
C VAL A 11 -8.34 -2.00 6.67
N GLY A 12 -8.75 -2.77 7.68
CA GLY A 12 -8.88 -4.21 7.55
C GLY A 12 -9.86 -4.62 6.45
N GLY A 13 -9.58 -5.73 5.79
CA GLY A 13 -10.47 -6.30 4.78
C GLY A 13 -10.31 -5.75 3.37
N VAL A 14 -9.43 -4.78 3.12
CA VAL A 14 -9.24 -4.24 1.76
C VAL A 14 -8.32 -5.12 0.89
N GLY A 15 -7.63 -6.09 1.47
CA GLY A 15 -6.81 -7.04 0.72
C GLY A 15 -5.32 -6.75 0.70
N LYS A 16 -4.79 -5.96 1.65
CA LYS A 16 -3.36 -5.62 1.74
C LYS A 16 -2.47 -6.86 1.85
N THR A 17 -2.81 -7.76 2.77
CA THR A 17 -2.03 -8.98 3.01
C THR A 17 -1.99 -9.88 1.78
N THR A 18 -3.13 -10.07 1.12
CA THR A 18 -3.20 -10.84 -0.12
C THR A 18 -2.33 -10.23 -1.21
N TYR A 19 -2.39 -8.92 -1.35
CA TYR A 19 -1.57 -8.18 -2.32
C TYR A 19 -0.08 -8.42 -2.07
N ILE A 20 0.36 -8.23 -0.82
CA ILE A 20 1.76 -8.40 -0.45
C ILE A 20 2.23 -9.84 -0.70
N TYR A 21 1.45 -10.83 -0.30
CA TYR A 21 1.84 -12.23 -0.49
C TYR A 21 1.94 -12.60 -1.96
N ARG A 22 1.09 -12.07 -2.80
CA ARG A 22 1.21 -12.29 -4.24
C ARG A 22 2.44 -11.62 -4.83
N LEU A 23 2.82 -10.44 -4.32
CA LEU A 23 4.08 -9.79 -4.71
C LEU A 23 5.30 -10.58 -4.24
N LEU A 24 5.28 -11.11 -3.02
CA LEU A 24 6.37 -11.94 -2.50
C LEU A 24 6.59 -13.19 -3.34
N GLY A 25 5.55 -13.73 -3.95
CA GLY A 25 5.64 -14.86 -4.87
C GLY A 25 6.42 -14.56 -6.15
N LEU A 26 6.67 -13.29 -6.47
CA LEU A 26 7.48 -12.88 -7.62
C LEU A 26 8.98 -12.84 -7.31
N SER A 27 9.36 -13.01 -6.05
CA SER A 27 10.77 -12.92 -5.65
C SER A 27 11.59 -14.04 -6.30
N LEU A 28 12.67 -13.67 -6.95
CA LEU A 28 13.63 -14.61 -7.55
C LEU A 28 14.62 -15.17 -6.54
N ARG A 29 14.64 -14.64 -5.34
CA ARG A 29 15.46 -15.07 -4.21
C ARG A 29 14.58 -15.40 -3.02
N PRO A 30 15.05 -16.18 -2.05
CA PRO A 30 14.29 -16.42 -0.83
C PRO A 30 13.91 -15.11 -0.14
N ARG A 31 12.64 -14.99 0.22
CA ARG A 31 12.17 -13.85 0.99
C ARG A 31 12.61 -13.97 2.44
N VAL A 32 12.83 -12.84 3.08
CA VAL A 32 13.19 -12.79 4.49
C VAL A 32 12.12 -11.98 5.23
N THR A 33 11.60 -12.53 6.31
CA THR A 33 10.73 -11.79 7.23
C THR A 33 11.61 -11.15 8.30
N LEU A 34 11.68 -9.82 8.32
CA LEU A 34 12.53 -9.07 9.24
C LEU A 34 11.92 -9.01 10.65
N ARG A 35 10.60 -8.83 10.72
CA ARG A 35 9.77 -8.87 11.94
C ARG A 35 8.30 -8.85 11.51
N PRO A 36 7.33 -9.08 12.41
CA PRO A 36 5.92 -9.07 12.03
C PRO A 36 5.53 -7.81 11.26
N GLY A 37 4.93 -8.01 10.07
CA GLY A 37 4.51 -6.93 9.20
C GLY A 37 5.60 -6.32 8.32
N ILE A 38 6.83 -6.79 8.38
CA ILE A 38 7.92 -6.32 7.52
C ILE A 38 8.53 -7.49 6.76
N TYR A 39 8.52 -7.38 5.43
CA TYR A 39 8.99 -8.43 4.53
C TYR A 39 10.06 -7.86 3.61
N ARG A 40 11.12 -8.62 3.40
CA ARG A 40 12.13 -8.30 2.39
C ARG A 40 11.99 -9.24 1.21
N TYR A 41 11.94 -8.69 0.02
CA TYR A 41 11.96 -9.48 -1.20
C TYR A 41 12.76 -8.78 -2.29
N TYR A 42 13.08 -9.52 -3.33
CA TYR A 42 13.93 -9.04 -4.40
C TYR A 42 13.18 -9.11 -5.73
N TYR A 43 13.20 -8.02 -6.45
CA TYR A 43 12.60 -7.95 -7.78
C TYR A 43 13.56 -7.21 -8.73
N GLY A 44 14.10 -7.93 -9.74
CA GLY A 44 15.12 -7.37 -10.62
C GLY A 44 16.31 -6.87 -9.81
N ASP A 45 16.68 -5.61 -10.00
CA ASP A 45 17.76 -4.94 -9.27
C ASP A 45 17.32 -4.36 -7.92
N TYR A 46 16.06 -4.52 -7.55
CA TYR A 46 15.54 -3.93 -6.33
C TYR A 46 15.58 -4.90 -5.16
N GLU A 47 16.09 -4.42 -4.03
CA GLU A 47 15.87 -5.03 -2.72
C GLU A 47 14.79 -4.20 -2.03
N MET A 48 13.64 -4.81 -1.80
CA MET A 48 12.47 -4.11 -1.28
C MET A 48 12.13 -4.55 0.13
N ASP A 49 11.98 -3.58 1.03
CA ASP A 49 11.39 -3.80 2.34
C ASP A 49 9.94 -3.29 2.29
N VAL A 50 9.00 -4.21 2.46
CA VAL A 50 7.57 -3.93 2.43
C VAL A 50 7.01 -3.95 3.83
N ILE A 51 6.30 -2.91 4.18
CA ILE A 51 5.70 -2.77 5.50
C ILE A 51 4.19 -2.91 5.36
N ASP A 52 3.64 -3.98 5.94
CA ASP A 52 2.20 -4.18 6.03
C ASP A 52 1.71 -3.55 7.34
N VAL A 53 0.92 -2.49 7.22
CA VAL A 53 0.39 -1.79 8.39
C VAL A 53 -1.01 -2.32 8.68
N PRO A 54 -1.23 -3.00 9.83
CA PRO A 54 -2.56 -3.48 10.19
C PRO A 54 -3.56 -2.34 10.29
N GLY A 55 -4.69 -2.47 9.56
CA GLY A 55 -5.69 -1.41 9.49
C GLY A 55 -6.31 -1.04 10.84
N GLN A 56 -6.43 -2.02 11.73
CA GLN A 56 -6.95 -1.81 13.10
C GLN A 56 -6.02 -0.95 13.96
N LEU A 57 -4.73 -0.90 13.62
CA LEU A 57 -3.70 -0.19 14.36
C LEU A 57 -3.24 1.07 13.62
N ALA A 58 -3.92 1.47 12.54
CA ALA A 58 -3.47 2.56 11.70
C ALA A 58 -3.19 3.84 12.49
N ARG A 59 -4.03 4.16 13.48
CA ARG A 59 -3.85 5.33 14.35
C ARG A 59 -2.66 5.15 15.30
N GLU A 60 -2.54 3.99 15.93
CA GLU A 60 -1.43 3.68 16.85
C GLU A 60 -0.11 3.55 16.08
N VAL A 61 -0.15 2.95 14.89
CA VAL A 61 1.01 2.86 14.03
C VAL A 61 1.45 4.24 13.56
N ALA A 62 0.52 5.13 13.24
CA ALA A 62 0.83 6.52 12.91
C ALA A 62 1.55 7.21 14.07
N LEU A 63 1.07 7.03 15.30
CA LEU A 63 1.71 7.59 16.50
C LEU A 63 3.07 6.98 16.79
N ASN A 64 3.27 5.70 16.49
CA ASN A 64 4.51 4.98 16.73
C ASN A 64 5.42 4.86 15.51
N PHE A 65 4.94 5.26 14.34
CA PHE A 65 5.66 5.13 13.07
C PHE A 65 7.00 5.85 13.13
N SER A 66 7.01 7.04 13.70
CA SER A 66 8.24 7.81 13.87
C SER A 66 9.20 7.21 14.89
N ARG A 67 8.69 6.43 15.84
CA ARG A 67 9.50 5.72 16.84
C ARG A 67 10.01 4.38 16.36
N MET A 68 9.17 3.65 15.61
CA MET A 68 9.48 2.33 15.09
C MET A 68 10.33 2.38 13.82
N TRP A 69 10.18 3.44 13.06
CA TRP A 69 10.84 3.59 11.74
C TRP A 69 11.49 4.96 11.64
N SER A 70 12.68 5.02 12.19
CA SER A 70 13.56 6.19 12.09
C SER A 70 14.18 6.34 10.69
N PHE A 71 13.63 5.66 9.70
CA PHE A 71 14.16 5.67 8.37
C PHE A 71 13.12 6.12 7.35
N TYR A 72 13.62 6.46 6.24
CA TYR A 72 12.92 7.05 5.13
C TYR A 72 12.06 6.01 4.41
N VAL A 73 10.78 6.30 4.25
CA VAL A 73 9.87 5.51 3.42
C VAL A 73 9.80 6.15 2.03
N ASP A 74 10.18 5.40 1.01
CA ASP A 74 10.20 5.91 -0.36
C ASP A 74 8.80 6.07 -0.95
N LEU A 75 7.89 5.16 -0.59
CA LEU A 75 6.56 5.13 -1.18
C LEU A 75 5.52 4.74 -0.14
N LEU A 76 4.46 5.54 -0.03
CA LEU A 76 3.24 5.18 0.68
C LEU A 76 2.20 4.71 -0.34
N ALA A 77 1.75 3.48 -0.21
CA ALA A 77 0.68 2.93 -1.04
C ALA A 77 -0.58 2.77 -0.17
N TYR A 78 -1.54 3.65 -0.36
CA TYR A 78 -2.84 3.51 0.30
C TYR A 78 -3.72 2.57 -0.51
N MET A 79 -4.42 1.68 0.18
CA MET A 79 -5.33 0.72 -0.47
C MET A 79 -6.73 0.82 0.12
N TYR A 80 -7.73 0.80 -0.77
CA TYR A 80 -9.14 0.71 -0.39
C TYR A 80 -9.84 -0.36 -1.22
N ASP A 81 -11.01 -0.75 -0.77
CA ASP A 81 -11.90 -1.66 -1.47
C ASP A 81 -12.83 -0.83 -2.36
N VAL A 82 -12.79 -1.02 -3.67
CA VAL A 82 -13.58 -0.24 -4.63
C VAL A 82 -15.09 -0.47 -4.52
N THR A 83 -15.52 -1.41 -3.69
CA THR A 83 -16.93 -1.66 -3.38
C THR A 83 -17.36 -1.13 -2.02
N ASP A 84 -16.43 -0.56 -1.24
CA ASP A 84 -16.68 -0.08 0.12
C ASP A 84 -16.28 1.40 0.28
N PRO A 85 -17.27 2.33 0.27
CA PRO A 85 -16.97 3.76 0.43
C PRO A 85 -16.27 4.10 1.75
N SER A 86 -16.55 3.37 2.83
CA SER A 86 -15.96 3.63 4.14
C SER A 86 -14.46 3.35 4.14
N SER A 87 -14.00 2.37 3.37
CA SER A 87 -12.57 2.07 3.24
C SER A 87 -11.81 3.18 2.52
N LEU A 88 -12.46 3.86 1.60
CA LEU A 88 -11.87 5.03 0.93
C LEU A 88 -11.81 6.24 1.87
N ARG A 89 -12.90 6.53 2.58
CA ARG A 89 -12.93 7.65 3.54
C ARG A 89 -11.90 7.50 4.65
N ALA A 90 -11.66 6.27 5.10
CA ALA A 90 -10.68 5.99 6.15
C ALA A 90 -9.25 6.41 5.77
N ILE A 91 -8.93 6.46 4.49
CA ILE A 91 -7.60 6.86 4.02
C ILE A 91 -7.27 8.30 4.43
N ALA A 92 -8.24 9.21 4.36
CA ALA A 92 -8.03 10.59 4.77
C ALA A 92 -7.63 10.68 6.25
N ASP A 93 -8.29 9.91 7.11
CA ASP A 93 -7.99 9.88 8.54
C ASP A 93 -6.60 9.29 8.82
N ILE A 94 -6.25 8.22 8.14
CA ILE A 94 -4.93 7.61 8.27
C ILE A 94 -3.84 8.59 7.83
N HIS A 95 -4.02 9.22 6.68
CA HIS A 95 -3.05 10.17 6.14
C HIS A 95 -2.88 11.39 7.06
N SER A 96 -3.99 11.94 7.56
CA SER A 96 -3.95 13.05 8.51
C SER A 96 -3.20 12.66 9.79
N ALA A 97 -3.45 11.45 10.31
CA ALA A 97 -2.77 10.97 11.52
C ALA A 97 -1.25 10.84 11.29
N LEU A 98 -0.83 10.37 10.11
CA LEU A 98 0.59 10.30 9.77
C LEU A 98 1.24 11.68 9.71
N LEU A 99 0.58 12.65 9.10
CA LEU A 99 1.08 14.02 9.01
C LEU A 99 1.15 14.67 10.39
N ASP A 100 0.14 14.49 11.21
CA ASP A 100 0.09 15.03 12.58
C ASP A 100 1.19 14.42 13.47
N ALA A 101 1.55 13.18 13.23
CA ALA A 101 2.67 12.51 13.91
C ALA A 101 4.05 12.97 13.41
N GLY A 102 4.09 13.89 12.47
CA GLY A 102 5.34 14.43 11.92
C GLY A 102 6.01 13.53 10.90
N LEU A 103 5.29 12.55 10.37
CA LEU A 103 5.86 11.62 9.42
C LEU A 103 5.93 12.26 8.05
N LYS A 104 7.03 12.91 7.80
CA LYS A 104 7.22 13.65 6.55
C LYS A 104 8.40 13.26 5.70
N PRO A 105 9.11 12.21 5.78
CA PRO A 105 9.91 11.83 4.62
C PRO A 105 9.35 10.62 3.93
N PHE A 106 8.40 10.86 3.08
CA PHE A 106 8.05 9.93 2.02
C PHE A 106 8.13 10.69 0.70
N ARG A 107 8.69 10.05 -0.31
CA ARG A 107 8.88 10.70 -1.61
C ARG A 107 7.61 10.71 -2.42
N LYS A 108 6.85 9.62 -2.37
CA LYS A 108 5.68 9.45 -3.21
C LYS A 108 4.54 8.82 -2.44
N VAL A 109 3.33 9.21 -2.83
CA VAL A 109 2.08 8.61 -2.37
C VAL A 109 1.31 8.14 -3.58
N ILE A 110 0.81 6.92 -3.55
CA ILE A 110 -0.10 6.38 -4.55
C ILE A 110 -1.35 5.84 -3.90
N LEU A 111 -2.41 5.73 -4.67
CA LEU A 111 -3.69 5.16 -4.25
C LEU A 111 -3.99 3.92 -5.08
N ILE A 112 -4.34 2.84 -4.40
CA ILE A 112 -4.69 1.56 -5.03
C ILE A 112 -6.12 1.20 -4.66
N GLY A 113 -6.98 1.10 -5.66
CA GLY A 113 -8.32 0.55 -5.52
C GLY A 113 -8.29 -0.94 -5.83
N ASN A 114 -8.52 -1.75 -4.79
CA ASN A 114 -8.51 -3.21 -4.92
C ASN A 114 -9.92 -3.77 -5.06
N LYS A 115 -10.00 -5.03 -5.42
CA LYS A 115 -11.23 -5.80 -5.64
C LYS A 115 -12.03 -5.32 -6.85
N ARG A 116 -11.32 -4.91 -7.91
CA ARG A 116 -11.96 -4.53 -9.18
C ARG A 116 -12.84 -5.66 -9.71
N ASP A 117 -12.47 -6.92 -9.48
CA ASP A 117 -13.27 -8.08 -9.84
C ASP A 117 -14.67 -8.07 -9.20
N LEU A 118 -14.77 -7.70 -7.92
CA LEU A 118 -16.06 -7.56 -7.25
C LEU A 118 -16.87 -6.38 -7.81
N ALA A 119 -16.21 -5.27 -8.12
CA ALA A 119 -16.87 -4.12 -8.73
C ALA A 119 -17.49 -4.47 -10.08
N GLU A 120 -16.83 -5.29 -10.87
CA GLU A 120 -17.38 -5.79 -12.14
C GLU A 120 -18.62 -6.65 -11.92
N GLU A 121 -18.65 -7.49 -10.89
CA GLU A 121 -19.82 -8.31 -10.54
C GLU A 121 -21.01 -7.47 -10.08
N VAL A 122 -20.79 -6.46 -9.23
CA VAL A 122 -21.87 -5.62 -8.71
C VAL A 122 -22.23 -4.46 -9.64
N GLY A 123 -21.42 -4.19 -10.65
CA GLY A 123 -21.67 -3.14 -11.63
C GLY A 123 -21.35 -1.73 -11.18
N THR A 124 -20.63 -1.55 -10.06
CA THR A 124 -20.28 -0.23 -9.51
C THR A 124 -18.87 -0.24 -8.97
N LEU A 125 -18.05 0.74 -9.39
CA LEU A 125 -16.72 0.95 -8.88
C LEU A 125 -16.66 2.34 -8.24
N ILE A 126 -16.21 2.39 -6.97
CA ILE A 126 -16.00 3.66 -6.28
C ILE A 126 -14.67 4.23 -6.71
N GLU A 127 -14.72 5.34 -7.46
CA GLU A 127 -13.54 6.03 -7.95
C GLU A 127 -12.86 6.81 -6.84
N GLY A 128 -11.52 6.84 -6.87
CA GLY A 128 -10.71 7.46 -5.82
C GLY A 128 -10.03 8.76 -6.23
N ASP A 129 -10.44 9.39 -7.35
CA ASP A 129 -9.73 10.57 -7.89
C ASP A 129 -9.72 11.74 -6.92
N GLU A 130 -10.85 12.04 -6.27
CA GLU A 130 -10.93 13.11 -5.28
C GLU A 130 -10.04 12.81 -4.06
N MET A 131 -10.04 11.57 -3.59
CA MET A 131 -9.19 11.16 -2.47
C MET A 131 -7.71 11.24 -2.86
N ALA A 132 -7.36 10.81 -4.07
CA ALA A 132 -6.00 10.91 -4.57
C ALA A 132 -5.50 12.35 -4.53
N GLN A 133 -6.31 13.30 -4.98
CA GLN A 133 -5.98 14.73 -4.87
C GLN A 133 -5.81 15.16 -3.40
N ALA A 134 -6.73 14.77 -2.53
CA ALA A 134 -6.73 15.19 -1.13
C ALA A 134 -5.48 14.73 -0.38
N ILE A 135 -4.95 13.54 -0.69
CA ILE A 135 -3.77 12.99 -0.03
C ILE A 135 -2.46 13.25 -0.79
N GLY A 136 -2.53 13.96 -1.91
CA GLY A 136 -1.35 14.23 -2.72
C GLY A 136 -0.82 13.00 -3.48
N ALA A 137 -1.69 12.03 -3.77
CA ALA A 137 -1.30 10.89 -4.58
C ALA A 137 -1.15 11.29 -6.05
N GLY A 138 0.00 10.99 -6.62
CA GLY A 138 0.29 11.32 -8.01
C GLY A 138 -0.41 10.41 -9.01
N LYS A 139 -0.79 9.22 -8.59
CA LYS A 139 -1.44 8.22 -9.44
C LYS A 139 -2.40 7.35 -8.66
N ILE A 140 -3.42 6.86 -9.35
CA ILE A 140 -4.36 5.85 -8.84
C ILE A 140 -4.31 4.63 -9.75
N TYR A 141 -4.40 3.44 -9.13
CA TYR A 141 -4.41 2.16 -9.82
C TYR A 141 -5.59 1.34 -9.37
N TYR A 142 -6.27 0.69 -10.29
CA TYR A 142 -7.36 -0.24 -9.97
C TYR A 142 -6.91 -1.65 -10.28
N ILE A 143 -6.92 -2.52 -9.26
CA ILE A 143 -6.41 -3.88 -9.35
C ILE A 143 -7.39 -4.90 -8.79
N SER A 144 -7.17 -6.16 -9.14
CA SER A 144 -7.69 -7.31 -8.42
C SER A 144 -6.51 -8.10 -7.86
N ALA A 145 -6.29 -8.01 -6.55
CA ALA A 145 -5.16 -8.68 -5.92
C ALA A 145 -5.23 -10.20 -6.08
N ILE A 146 -6.43 -10.77 -6.23
CA ILE A 146 -6.61 -12.21 -6.39
C ILE A 146 -6.61 -12.69 -7.84
N LYS A 147 -6.96 -11.83 -8.80
CA LYS A 147 -7.13 -12.25 -10.20
C LYS A 147 -6.10 -11.69 -11.16
N ASP A 148 -5.56 -10.50 -10.90
CA ASP A 148 -4.62 -9.89 -11.82
C ASP A 148 -3.31 -10.67 -11.89
N PRO A 149 -2.67 -10.71 -13.07
CA PRO A 149 -1.37 -11.36 -13.20
C PRO A 149 -0.30 -10.59 -12.42
N PRO A 150 0.76 -11.29 -11.99
CA PRO A 150 1.80 -10.69 -11.14
C PRO A 150 2.44 -9.41 -11.68
N ASN A 151 2.66 -9.31 -12.98
CA ASN A 151 3.25 -8.10 -13.58
C ASN A 151 2.33 -6.89 -13.49
N GLU A 152 1.02 -7.08 -13.44
CA GLU A 152 0.07 -6.00 -13.20
C GLU A 152 0.04 -5.60 -11.72
N LEU A 153 0.25 -6.55 -10.81
CA LEU A 153 0.26 -6.27 -9.37
C LEU A 153 1.50 -5.50 -8.92
N ILE A 154 2.66 -5.75 -9.54
CA ILE A 154 3.90 -5.04 -9.20
C ILE A 154 3.97 -3.65 -9.85
N ARG A 155 3.21 -3.42 -10.92
CA ARG A 155 3.28 -2.19 -11.69
C ARG A 155 3.10 -0.91 -10.87
N PRO A 156 2.12 -0.81 -9.95
CA PRO A 156 1.97 0.39 -9.14
C PRO A 156 3.23 0.76 -8.36
N ILE A 157 3.98 -0.21 -7.94
CA ILE A 157 5.21 0.02 -7.18
C ILE A 157 6.35 0.41 -8.11
N ILE A 158 6.60 -0.38 -9.16
CA ILE A 158 7.72 -0.19 -10.07
C ILE A 158 7.64 1.15 -10.82
N GLU A 159 6.46 1.56 -11.24
CA GLU A 159 6.28 2.83 -11.98
C GLU A 159 6.54 4.07 -11.10
N ASN A 160 6.60 3.91 -9.78
CA ASN A 160 6.76 5.01 -8.84
C ASN A 160 8.08 4.99 -8.07
N LEU A 161 9.04 4.22 -8.52
CA LEU A 161 10.38 4.14 -7.91
C LEU A 161 11.37 5.11 -8.53
#